data_1b583e18a87163e19fb1399a673f5aed
#
_entry.id   1b583e18a87163e19fb1399a673f5aed
#
_cell.length_a   1.000
_cell.length_b   1.000
_cell.length_c   1.000
_cell.angle_alpha   90.00
_cell.angle_beta   90.00
_cell.angle_gamma   90.00
#
_symmetry.space_group_name_H-M   'P 1'
#
loop_
_entity.id
_entity.type
_entity.pdbx_description
1 polymer ?
#
loop_
_entity_poly.entity_id
_entity_poly.type
_entity_poly.pdbx_seq_one_letter_code
_entity_poly.pdbx_strand_id
1 'polypeptide(L)'
;MRESGLIRVQAGVWLRLLIAGLFGKFQPYNVMKTKITIVSQFCVLTLTVAALSAAGVAMAQNAPAAKSSSLGVKDKTFMKKAAKGGMMEVAMGNLAEQNGQSEDVKSFGKRMVTDHSKANDELKSIASQKGVQLPSKEPTTKWSSDRAYMDAMVKDHEKDLAEFQEEAKTGSDPDVKKFAEDTAKMVQEHLALAKETQSKLK
;
A
#
# COMPACT_ATOMS: atom_id res chain seq x y z
N MET A 1 -27.29 -67.44 -13.99
CA MET A 1 -27.98 -67.19 -15.29
C MET A 1 -28.58 -65.79 -15.25
N ARG A 2 -28.31 -65.00 -16.30
CA ARG A 2 -28.89 -63.68 -16.64
C ARG A 2 -28.24 -62.50 -15.89
N GLU A 3 -27.71 -61.64 -16.52
CA GLU A 3 -27.31 -61.06 -17.82
C GLU A 3 -26.97 -59.60 -17.54
N SER A 4 -25.87 -59.26 -18.02
CA SER A 4 -25.28 -57.92 -18.07
C SER A 4 -26.10 -56.96 -18.97
N GLY A 5 -26.46 -55.81 -18.44
CA GLY A 5 -27.03 -54.71 -19.21
C GLY A 5 -26.08 -53.51 -19.23
N LEU A 6 -25.26 -53.39 -20.23
CA LEU A 6 -24.51 -52.20 -20.56
C LEU A 6 -25.46 -51.07 -20.98
N ILE A 7 -25.49 -49.99 -20.21
CA ILE A 7 -26.06 -48.72 -20.70
C ILE A 7 -24.90 -47.84 -21.15
N ARG A 8 -24.68 -47.79 -22.43
CA ARG A 8 -23.86 -46.79 -23.12
C ARG A 8 -24.62 -45.47 -23.12
N VAL A 9 -24.21 -44.54 -22.28
CA VAL A 9 -24.72 -43.17 -22.36
C VAL A 9 -23.87 -42.40 -23.36
N GLN A 10 -24.49 -41.92 -24.40
CA GLN A 10 -23.91 -41.06 -25.43
C GLN A 10 -23.62 -39.68 -24.85
N ALA A 11 -22.36 -39.41 -24.56
CA ALA A 11 -21.83 -38.09 -24.34
C ALA A 11 -21.55 -37.44 -25.70
N GLY A 12 -22.42 -36.58 -26.19
CA GLY A 12 -22.10 -36.04 -27.50
C GLY A 12 -23.00 -34.94 -28.11
N VAL A 13 -24.00 -34.43 -27.43
CA VAL A 13 -24.91 -33.47 -28.10
C VAL A 13 -25.18 -32.18 -27.35
N TRP A 14 -24.74 -31.98 -26.10
CA TRP A 14 -25.08 -30.79 -25.31
C TRP A 14 -23.98 -29.69 -25.23
N LEU A 15 -22.92 -29.81 -26.05
CA LEU A 15 -21.81 -28.84 -26.02
C LEU A 15 -21.83 -27.83 -27.19
N ARG A 16 -22.93 -27.64 -27.89
CA ARG A 16 -23.00 -26.70 -29.02
C ARG A 16 -24.04 -25.58 -28.99
N LEU A 17 -24.71 -25.36 -27.85
CA LEU A 17 -25.77 -24.33 -27.76
C LEU A 17 -25.63 -23.32 -26.65
N LEU A 18 -24.46 -23.16 -26.03
CA LEU A 18 -24.23 -22.16 -24.95
C LEU A 18 -23.10 -21.14 -25.22
N ILE A 19 -22.67 -21.01 -26.49
CA ILE A 19 -21.64 -20.01 -26.87
C ILE A 19 -22.20 -18.90 -27.79
N ALA A 20 -23.50 -18.72 -27.87
CA ALA A 20 -24.13 -17.73 -28.76
C ALA A 20 -24.86 -16.59 -28.00
N GLY A 21 -24.46 -16.23 -26.80
CA GLY A 21 -25.22 -15.25 -26.02
C GLY A 21 -24.43 -14.23 -25.19
N LEU A 22 -23.11 -14.11 -25.30
CA LEU A 22 -22.33 -13.18 -24.46
C LEU A 22 -21.22 -12.43 -25.22
N PHE A 23 -21.52 -12.00 -26.46
CA PHE A 23 -20.74 -10.94 -27.09
C PHE A 23 -21.45 -9.61 -26.88
N GLY A 24 -21.43 -9.13 -25.65
CA GLY A 24 -21.71 -7.73 -25.31
C GLY A 24 -20.63 -6.86 -25.94
N LYS A 25 -21.08 -5.89 -26.73
CA LYS A 25 -20.33 -4.94 -27.53
C LYS A 25 -19.14 -4.33 -26.79
N PHE A 26 -17.94 -4.75 -27.14
CA PHE A 26 -16.72 -4.04 -26.79
C PHE A 26 -16.67 -2.76 -27.62
N GLN A 27 -16.92 -1.62 -27.02
CA GLN A 27 -16.65 -0.31 -27.62
C GLN A 27 -15.14 -0.09 -27.61
N PRO A 28 -14.53 0.21 -28.76
CA PRO A 28 -13.11 0.57 -28.77
C PRO A 28 -12.90 1.93 -28.12
N TYR A 29 -12.07 1.97 -27.11
CA TYR A 29 -11.59 3.17 -26.43
C TYR A 29 -10.89 4.08 -27.45
N ASN A 30 -11.43 5.26 -27.66
CA ASN A 30 -10.89 6.26 -28.57
C ASN A 30 -9.56 6.80 -27.98
N VAL A 31 -8.44 6.26 -28.46
CA VAL A 31 -7.11 6.84 -28.18
C VAL A 31 -7.01 8.15 -28.96
N MET A 32 -7.20 9.26 -28.27
CA MET A 32 -6.86 10.58 -28.81
C MET A 32 -5.38 10.60 -29.19
N LYS A 33 -5.12 10.54 -30.49
CA LYS A 33 -3.80 10.79 -31.06
C LYS A 33 -3.48 12.28 -30.91
N THR A 34 -2.83 12.64 -29.83
CA THR A 34 -2.23 13.98 -29.69
C THR A 34 -1.09 14.09 -30.67
N LYS A 35 -1.28 14.85 -31.73
CA LYS A 35 -0.21 15.20 -32.69
C LYS A 35 0.76 16.14 -32.00
N ILE A 36 1.92 15.63 -31.63
CA ILE A 36 3.06 16.46 -31.21
C ILE A 36 3.64 17.07 -32.47
N THR A 37 3.34 18.34 -32.72
CA THR A 37 3.94 19.13 -33.78
C THR A 37 5.34 19.59 -33.31
N ILE A 38 6.36 18.92 -33.79
CA ILE A 38 7.74 19.36 -33.60
C ILE A 38 7.97 20.55 -34.55
N VAL A 39 7.95 21.75 -33.98
CA VAL A 39 8.36 22.96 -34.74
C VAL A 39 9.88 23.05 -34.65
N SER A 40 10.53 22.57 -35.70
CA SER A 40 11.96 22.82 -35.96
C SER A 40 12.12 24.27 -36.38
N GLN A 41 12.65 25.12 -35.50
CA GLN A 41 13.19 26.42 -35.90
C GLN A 41 14.70 26.37 -35.92
N PHE A 42 15.21 26.15 -37.13
CA PHE A 42 16.56 26.58 -37.49
C PHE A 42 16.59 28.11 -37.59
N CYS A 43 17.37 28.77 -36.78
CA CYS A 43 17.76 30.16 -37.02
C CYS A 43 19.27 30.31 -36.80
N VAL A 44 19.89 30.29 -37.90
CA VAL A 44 21.07 31.02 -38.46
C VAL A 44 21.86 31.88 -37.48
N LEU A 45 23.12 31.52 -37.51
CA LEU A 45 24.35 32.15 -37.06
C LEU A 45 24.40 33.64 -37.36
N THR A 46 24.71 34.47 -36.37
CA THR A 46 25.49 35.71 -36.57
C THR A 46 26.49 35.85 -35.40
N LEU A 47 27.77 35.75 -35.77
CA LEU A 47 28.88 36.13 -34.91
C LEU A 47 28.89 37.66 -34.74
N THR A 48 28.86 38.14 -33.50
CA THR A 48 29.47 39.44 -33.16
C THR A 48 30.27 39.27 -31.87
N VAL A 49 31.58 39.38 -32.03
CA VAL A 49 32.57 39.50 -30.96
C VAL A 49 32.45 40.91 -30.39
N ALA A 50 32.08 41.02 -29.13
CA ALA A 50 32.30 42.20 -28.31
C ALA A 50 32.83 41.78 -26.96
N ALA A 51 34.12 41.96 -26.78
CA ALA A 51 34.77 41.84 -25.47
C ALA A 51 34.34 43.01 -24.59
N LEU A 52 33.66 42.71 -23.49
CA LEU A 52 33.61 43.62 -22.35
C LEU A 52 33.69 42.79 -21.05
N SER A 53 34.80 43.00 -20.38
CA SER A 53 35.05 42.56 -19.01
C SER A 53 34.00 43.11 -18.08
N ALA A 54 33.20 42.24 -17.47
CA ALA A 54 32.39 42.60 -16.32
C ALA A 54 32.57 41.52 -15.26
N ALA A 55 32.97 41.98 -14.09
CA ALA A 55 33.15 41.21 -12.89
C ALA A 55 31.87 40.39 -12.59
N GLY A 56 31.96 39.10 -12.81
CA GLY A 56 30.90 38.17 -12.42
C GLY A 56 30.85 38.04 -10.89
N VAL A 57 29.88 38.71 -10.30
CA VAL A 57 29.48 38.42 -8.94
C VAL A 57 28.92 37.00 -8.96
N ALA A 58 29.73 36.04 -8.56
CA ALA A 58 29.27 34.69 -8.28
C ALA A 58 28.30 34.77 -7.08
N MET A 59 27.01 34.92 -7.36
CA MET A 59 25.96 34.59 -6.42
C MET A 59 26.04 33.09 -6.18
N ALA A 60 26.91 32.70 -5.24
CA ALA A 60 26.80 31.40 -4.64
C ALA A 60 25.41 31.33 -4.02
N GLN A 61 24.49 30.68 -4.71
CA GLN A 61 23.23 30.25 -4.12
C GLN A 61 23.60 29.24 -3.03
N ASN A 62 23.79 29.76 -1.82
CA ASN A 62 23.72 28.96 -0.62
C ASN A 62 22.26 28.49 -0.49
N ALA A 63 21.88 27.46 -1.27
CA ALA A 63 20.79 26.61 -0.85
C ALA A 63 21.21 26.09 0.53
N PRO A 64 20.41 26.29 1.56
CA PRO A 64 20.72 25.72 2.86
C PRO A 64 20.81 24.21 2.64
N ALA A 65 22.03 23.66 2.74
CA ALA A 65 22.24 22.22 2.80
C ALA A 65 21.33 21.77 3.95
N ALA A 66 20.27 21.05 3.60
CA ALA A 66 19.43 20.41 4.58
C ALA A 66 20.38 19.61 5.45
N LYS A 67 20.56 20.03 6.71
CA LYS A 67 21.37 19.30 7.66
C LYS A 67 20.75 17.91 7.72
N SER A 68 21.42 16.93 7.11
CA SER A 68 21.14 15.51 7.35
C SER A 68 21.41 15.29 8.85
N SER A 69 20.44 15.64 9.67
CA SER A 69 20.45 15.21 11.07
C SER A 69 20.36 13.70 11.02
N SER A 70 21.39 13.02 11.52
CA SER A 70 21.37 11.56 11.61
C SER A 70 20.10 11.17 12.36
N LEU A 71 19.23 10.40 11.71
CA LEU A 71 17.98 9.93 12.28
C LEU A 71 18.22 9.33 13.68
N GLY A 72 17.45 9.74 14.67
CA GLY A 72 17.58 9.30 16.05
C GLY A 72 17.42 7.77 16.18
N VAL A 73 18.02 7.21 17.21
CA VAL A 73 17.89 5.76 17.49
C VAL A 73 16.42 5.41 17.78
N LYS A 74 15.67 6.31 18.42
CA LYS A 74 14.26 6.16 18.73
C LYS A 74 13.46 6.04 17.43
N ASP A 75 13.60 7.01 16.52
CA ASP A 75 12.89 7.03 15.25
C ASP A 75 13.21 5.78 14.41
N LYS A 76 14.50 5.36 14.34
CA LYS A 76 14.90 4.11 13.66
C LYS A 76 14.24 2.87 14.26
N THR A 77 14.13 2.83 15.57
CA THR A 77 13.52 1.70 16.29
C THR A 77 12.03 1.66 16.04
N PHE A 78 11.37 2.81 16.09
CA PHE A 78 9.95 2.96 15.74
C PHE A 78 9.69 2.48 14.31
N MET A 79 10.43 3.00 13.32
CA MET A 79 10.26 2.62 11.92
C MET A 79 10.36 1.09 11.71
N LYS A 80 11.31 0.42 12.36
CA LYS A 80 11.46 -1.04 12.27
C LYS A 80 10.30 -1.78 12.90
N LYS A 81 9.78 -1.30 14.02
CA LYS A 81 8.61 -1.87 14.69
C LYS A 81 7.36 -1.68 13.82
N ALA A 82 7.13 -0.46 13.35
CA ALA A 82 6.00 -0.12 12.49
C ALA A 82 5.99 -0.97 11.20
N ALA A 83 7.14 -1.13 10.55
CA ALA A 83 7.25 -1.99 9.37
C ALA A 83 6.90 -3.45 9.67
N LYS A 84 7.36 -4.00 10.81
CA LYS A 84 7.04 -5.36 11.22
C LYS A 84 5.55 -5.54 11.55
N GLY A 85 4.98 -4.59 12.29
CA GLY A 85 3.55 -4.56 12.62
C GLY A 85 2.71 -4.50 11.35
N GLY A 86 2.94 -3.51 10.49
CA GLY A 86 2.18 -3.34 9.27
C GLY A 86 2.25 -4.53 8.30
N MET A 87 3.39 -5.24 8.21
CA MET A 87 3.46 -6.50 7.47
C MET A 87 2.59 -7.59 8.12
N MET A 88 2.55 -7.67 9.44
CA MET A 88 1.69 -8.62 10.16
C MET A 88 0.22 -8.33 9.94
N GLU A 89 -0.18 -7.05 9.98
CA GLU A 89 -1.56 -6.62 9.73
C GLU A 89 -2.02 -6.99 8.32
N VAL A 90 -1.17 -6.80 7.31
CA VAL A 90 -1.46 -7.24 5.93
C VAL A 90 -1.61 -8.77 5.86
N ALA A 91 -0.71 -9.53 6.49
CA ALA A 91 -0.77 -10.99 6.47
C ALA A 91 -2.03 -11.52 7.17
N MET A 92 -2.37 -10.97 8.34
CA MET A 92 -3.58 -11.36 9.08
C MET A 92 -4.86 -10.89 8.37
N GLY A 93 -4.85 -9.70 7.76
CA GLY A 93 -5.95 -9.20 6.96
C GLY A 93 -6.27 -10.09 5.76
N ASN A 94 -5.24 -10.56 5.04
CA ASN A 94 -5.41 -11.53 3.94
C ASN A 94 -6.04 -12.85 4.43
N LEU A 95 -5.61 -13.35 5.59
CA LEU A 95 -6.22 -14.54 6.17
C LEU A 95 -7.69 -14.33 6.56
N ALA A 96 -8.03 -13.16 7.10
CA ALA A 96 -9.39 -12.80 7.44
C ALA A 96 -10.28 -12.68 6.20
N GLU A 97 -9.79 -12.07 5.12
CA GLU A 97 -10.52 -11.98 3.86
C GLU A 97 -10.80 -13.37 3.26
N GLN A 98 -9.83 -14.29 3.35
CA GLN A 98 -9.94 -15.62 2.76
C GLN A 98 -10.73 -16.62 3.63
N ASN A 99 -10.61 -16.55 4.96
CA ASN A 99 -11.08 -17.59 5.87
C ASN A 99 -12.18 -17.11 6.83
N GLY A 100 -12.44 -15.82 6.93
CA GLY A 100 -13.50 -15.26 7.78
C GLY A 100 -14.86 -15.85 7.41
N GLN A 101 -15.69 -16.11 8.41
CA GLN A 101 -17.06 -16.58 8.20
C GLN A 101 -18.04 -15.40 8.16
N SER A 102 -17.78 -14.36 8.95
CA SER A 102 -18.54 -13.11 8.94
C SER A 102 -18.11 -12.21 7.80
N GLU A 103 -19.08 -11.66 7.07
CA GLU A 103 -18.78 -10.66 6.02
C GLU A 103 -18.20 -9.36 6.61
N ASP A 104 -18.56 -9.01 7.84
CA ASP A 104 -17.95 -7.86 8.54
C ASP A 104 -16.46 -8.11 8.80
N VAL A 105 -16.10 -9.35 9.18
CA VAL A 105 -14.68 -9.74 9.41
C VAL A 105 -13.89 -9.76 8.11
N LYS A 106 -14.44 -10.28 7.03
CA LYS A 106 -13.80 -10.23 5.70
C LYS A 106 -13.58 -8.80 5.23
N SER A 107 -14.61 -7.96 5.38
CA SER A 107 -14.54 -6.54 5.00
C SER A 107 -13.51 -5.79 5.83
N PHE A 108 -13.43 -6.07 7.13
CA PHE A 108 -12.40 -5.54 8.00
C PHE A 108 -11.01 -6.01 7.55
N GLY A 109 -10.82 -7.31 7.28
CA GLY A 109 -9.57 -7.86 6.76
C GLY A 109 -9.10 -7.18 5.48
N LYS A 110 -10.01 -6.98 4.53
CA LYS A 110 -9.72 -6.25 3.28
C LYS A 110 -9.27 -4.82 3.54
N ARG A 111 -9.90 -4.12 4.48
CA ARG A 111 -9.50 -2.77 4.89
C ARG A 111 -8.09 -2.78 5.49
N MET A 112 -7.78 -3.74 6.37
CA MET A 112 -6.43 -3.91 6.93
C MET A 112 -5.37 -4.06 5.83
N VAL A 113 -5.62 -4.93 4.85
CA VAL A 113 -4.70 -5.13 3.72
C VAL A 113 -4.47 -3.83 2.96
N THR A 114 -5.55 -3.12 2.62
CA THR A 114 -5.46 -1.89 1.82
C THR A 114 -4.69 -0.79 2.53
N ASP A 115 -5.10 -0.49 3.76
CA ASP A 115 -4.59 0.68 4.48
C ASP A 115 -3.16 0.44 4.99
N HIS A 116 -2.87 -0.75 5.54
CA HIS A 116 -1.52 -1.09 6.00
C HIS A 116 -0.53 -1.32 4.85
N SER A 117 -0.97 -1.80 3.68
CA SER A 117 -0.08 -1.85 2.51
C SER A 117 0.36 -0.46 2.08
N LYS A 118 -0.56 0.50 2.03
CA LYS A 118 -0.25 1.90 1.72
C LYS A 118 0.69 2.52 2.74
N ALA A 119 0.42 2.34 4.03
CA ALA A 119 1.29 2.85 5.09
C ALA A 119 2.69 2.21 5.04
N ASN A 120 2.79 0.90 4.76
CA ASN A 120 4.06 0.21 4.59
C ASN A 120 4.88 0.77 3.42
N ASP A 121 4.25 1.11 2.30
CA ASP A 121 4.94 1.67 1.14
C ASP A 121 5.42 3.11 1.41
N GLU A 122 4.65 3.91 2.13
CA GLU A 122 5.08 5.23 2.61
C GLU A 122 6.27 5.10 3.55
N LEU A 123 6.22 4.21 4.54
CA LEU A 123 7.32 3.97 5.47
C LEU A 123 8.59 3.48 4.76
N LYS A 124 8.47 2.62 3.75
CA LYS A 124 9.60 2.19 2.90
C LYS A 124 10.24 3.37 2.17
N SER A 125 9.41 4.29 1.66
CA SER A 125 9.90 5.51 0.99
C SER A 125 10.71 6.37 1.95
N ILE A 126 10.17 6.65 3.15
CA ILE A 126 10.85 7.42 4.19
C ILE A 126 12.16 6.71 4.59
N ALA A 127 12.10 5.40 4.84
CA ALA A 127 13.27 4.62 5.22
C ALA A 127 14.39 4.67 4.17
N SER A 128 14.03 4.58 2.89
CA SER A 128 14.98 4.69 1.78
C SER A 128 15.67 6.06 1.77
N GLN A 129 14.91 7.14 1.93
CA GLN A 129 15.46 8.51 1.97
C GLN A 129 16.38 8.74 3.18
N LYS A 130 16.08 8.07 4.29
CA LYS A 130 16.84 8.20 5.54
C LYS A 130 17.96 7.15 5.69
N GLY A 131 18.13 6.26 4.71
CA GLY A 131 19.13 5.19 4.77
C GLY A 131 18.88 4.16 5.87
N VAL A 132 17.61 3.89 6.21
CA VAL A 132 17.20 2.91 7.22
C VAL A 132 16.82 1.60 6.57
N GLN A 133 17.45 0.50 6.95
CA GLN A 133 17.02 -0.83 6.55
C GLN A 133 15.84 -1.29 7.42
N LEU A 134 14.70 -1.51 6.78
CA LEU A 134 13.52 -2.10 7.40
C LEU A 134 13.56 -3.63 7.35
N PRO A 135 12.87 -4.32 8.28
CA PRO A 135 12.65 -5.76 8.18
C PRO A 135 11.92 -6.10 6.88
N SER A 136 12.35 -7.17 6.22
CA SER A 136 11.75 -7.65 4.96
C SER A 136 11.24 -9.08 5.03
N LYS A 137 11.46 -9.76 6.17
CA LYS A 137 10.99 -11.14 6.33
C LYS A 137 9.48 -11.14 6.50
N GLU A 138 8.81 -11.85 5.60
CA GLU A 138 7.36 -12.08 5.67
C GLU A 138 6.98 -12.72 7.02
N PRO A 139 5.99 -12.16 7.73
CA PRO A 139 5.51 -12.75 8.97
C PRO A 139 4.80 -14.07 8.70
N THR A 140 5.02 -15.03 9.58
CA THR A 140 4.28 -16.29 9.56
C THR A 140 3.15 -16.22 10.57
N THR A 141 1.93 -16.32 10.11
CA THR A 141 0.73 -16.33 10.95
C THR A 141 -0.27 -17.38 10.46
N LYS A 142 -1.24 -17.74 11.28
CA LYS A 142 -2.25 -18.74 10.98
C LYS A 142 -3.63 -18.21 11.35
N TRP A 143 -4.62 -18.56 10.54
CA TRP A 143 -6.00 -18.31 10.87
C TRP A 143 -6.45 -19.25 12.01
N SER A 144 -7.29 -18.72 12.87
CA SER A 144 -7.92 -19.50 13.95
C SER A 144 -9.45 -19.40 13.88
N SER A 145 -9.98 -18.19 14.11
CA SER A 145 -11.42 -17.90 14.02
C SER A 145 -11.64 -16.39 13.89
N ASP A 146 -12.85 -16.00 13.49
CA ASP A 146 -13.28 -14.60 13.46
C ASP A 146 -13.07 -13.92 14.82
N ARG A 147 -13.51 -14.59 15.90
CA ARG A 147 -13.37 -14.06 17.25
C ARG A 147 -11.92 -13.85 17.63
N ALA A 148 -11.07 -14.85 17.44
CA ALA A 148 -9.65 -14.76 17.78
C ALA A 148 -8.93 -13.67 16.97
N TYR A 149 -9.29 -13.52 15.69
CA TYR A 149 -8.77 -12.44 14.84
C TYR A 149 -9.18 -11.07 15.37
N MET A 150 -10.47 -10.85 15.65
CA MET A 150 -10.93 -9.55 16.12
C MET A 150 -10.40 -9.21 17.52
N ASP A 151 -10.25 -10.20 18.40
CA ASP A 151 -9.63 -10.02 19.73
C ASP A 151 -8.17 -9.58 19.59
N ALA A 152 -7.43 -10.18 18.65
CA ALA A 152 -6.06 -9.78 18.34
C ALA A 152 -6.02 -8.34 17.77
N MET A 153 -6.88 -8.03 16.79
CA MET A 153 -6.93 -6.70 16.17
C MET A 153 -7.23 -5.59 17.18
N VAL A 154 -8.18 -5.78 18.07
CA VAL A 154 -8.47 -4.79 19.12
C VAL A 154 -7.23 -4.56 19.99
N LYS A 155 -6.61 -5.64 20.47
CA LYS A 155 -5.44 -5.55 21.37
C LYS A 155 -4.22 -4.91 20.67
N ASP A 156 -3.94 -5.33 19.43
CA ASP A 156 -2.78 -4.84 18.70
C ASP A 156 -2.96 -3.37 18.33
N HIS A 157 -4.15 -2.96 17.87
CA HIS A 157 -4.44 -1.57 17.54
C HIS A 157 -4.47 -0.65 18.78
N GLU A 158 -4.88 -1.11 19.96
CA GLU A 158 -4.75 -0.32 21.19
C GLU A 158 -3.29 0.00 21.51
N LYS A 159 -2.41 -0.99 21.36
CA LYS A 159 -0.98 -0.83 21.58
C LYS A 159 -0.34 0.04 20.51
N ASP A 160 -0.64 -0.23 19.26
CA ASP A 160 -0.06 0.49 18.14
C ASP A 160 -0.49 1.96 18.13
N LEU A 161 -1.75 2.26 18.45
CA LEU A 161 -2.22 3.65 18.60
C LEU A 161 -1.36 4.41 19.62
N ALA A 162 -1.06 3.82 20.76
CA ALA A 162 -0.23 4.46 21.77
C ALA A 162 1.22 4.66 21.28
N GLU A 163 1.81 3.68 20.59
CA GLU A 163 3.16 3.76 20.04
C GLU A 163 3.26 4.84 18.94
N PHE A 164 2.29 4.91 18.03
CA PHE A 164 2.24 5.92 16.97
C PHE A 164 2.02 7.33 17.51
N GLN A 165 1.13 7.51 18.51
CA GLN A 165 0.91 8.80 19.18
C GLN A 165 2.16 9.26 19.92
N GLU A 166 2.87 8.36 20.58
CA GLU A 166 4.11 8.67 21.28
C GLU A 166 5.20 9.13 20.30
N GLU A 167 5.35 8.44 19.16
CA GLU A 167 6.32 8.85 18.13
C GLU A 167 5.93 10.18 17.48
N ALA A 168 4.67 10.40 17.18
CA ALA A 168 4.18 11.67 16.65
C ALA A 168 4.50 12.84 17.59
N LYS A 169 4.42 12.61 18.91
CA LYS A 169 4.71 13.62 19.93
C LYS A 169 6.21 13.84 20.12
N THR A 170 6.99 12.77 20.25
CA THR A 170 8.35 12.83 20.81
C THR A 170 9.45 12.42 19.82
N GLY A 171 9.10 11.97 18.61
CA GLY A 171 10.05 11.70 17.52
C GLY A 171 10.89 12.93 17.17
N SER A 172 12.08 12.73 16.66
CA SER A 172 13.02 13.79 16.31
C SER A 172 12.96 14.18 14.83
N ASP A 173 12.70 13.22 13.96
CA ASP A 173 12.65 13.42 12.51
C ASP A 173 11.25 13.85 12.07
N PRO A 174 11.10 14.97 11.34
CA PRO A 174 9.80 15.52 10.98
C PRO A 174 8.99 14.60 10.07
N ASP A 175 9.64 13.85 9.16
CA ASP A 175 8.95 12.94 8.24
C ASP A 175 8.43 11.71 8.98
N VAL A 176 9.22 11.18 9.94
CA VAL A 176 8.81 10.05 10.79
C VAL A 176 7.69 10.47 11.73
N LYS A 177 7.75 11.66 12.30
CA LYS A 177 6.67 12.22 13.13
C LYS A 177 5.38 12.36 12.35
N LYS A 178 5.45 12.92 11.14
CA LYS A 178 4.28 13.08 10.29
C LYS A 178 3.66 11.73 9.91
N PHE A 179 4.47 10.77 9.50
CA PHE A 179 4.03 9.41 9.24
C PHE A 179 3.33 8.79 10.46
N ALA A 180 3.91 8.97 11.64
CA ALA A 180 3.33 8.46 12.87
C ALA A 180 1.99 9.13 13.20
N GLU A 181 1.87 10.45 13.01
CA GLU A 181 0.62 11.19 13.22
C GLU A 181 -0.50 10.72 12.28
N ASP A 182 -0.20 10.61 10.99
CA ASP A 182 -1.20 10.21 10.00
C ASP A 182 -1.61 8.74 10.17
N THR A 183 -0.65 7.88 10.48
CA THR A 183 -0.92 6.46 10.75
C THR A 183 -1.71 6.29 12.07
N ALA A 184 -1.45 7.08 13.10
CA ALA A 184 -2.22 7.05 14.34
C ALA A 184 -3.72 7.30 14.10
N LYS A 185 -4.08 8.23 13.20
CA LYS A 185 -5.48 8.50 12.83
C LYS A 185 -6.12 7.27 12.19
N MET A 186 -5.43 6.65 11.24
CA MET A 186 -5.87 5.42 10.58
C MET A 186 -6.07 4.27 11.59
N VAL A 187 -5.08 4.05 12.47
CA VAL A 187 -5.14 3.01 13.51
C VAL A 187 -6.30 3.25 14.48
N GLN A 188 -6.59 4.51 14.81
CA GLN A 188 -7.74 4.85 15.67
C GLN A 188 -9.08 4.50 15.01
N GLU A 189 -9.22 4.74 13.71
CA GLU A 189 -10.40 4.34 12.95
C GLU A 189 -10.54 2.81 12.90
N HIS A 190 -9.42 2.12 12.67
CA HIS A 190 -9.39 0.65 12.67
C HIS A 190 -9.78 0.08 14.03
N LEU A 191 -9.29 0.65 15.12
CA LEU A 191 -9.64 0.22 16.48
C LEU A 191 -11.15 0.35 16.75
N ALA A 192 -11.73 1.48 16.34
CA ALA A 192 -13.17 1.69 16.50
C ALA A 192 -13.97 0.63 15.71
N LEU A 193 -13.59 0.40 14.45
CA LEU A 193 -14.23 -0.61 13.60
C LEU A 193 -13.99 -2.03 14.11
N ALA A 194 -12.80 -2.33 14.64
CA ALA A 194 -12.50 -3.63 15.23
C ALA A 194 -13.40 -3.93 16.44
N LYS A 195 -13.56 -2.96 17.33
CA LYS A 195 -14.47 -3.09 18.51
C LYS A 195 -15.92 -3.26 18.07
N GLU A 196 -16.36 -2.50 17.07
CA GLU A 196 -17.71 -2.65 16.53
C GLU A 196 -17.92 -4.06 15.94
N THR A 197 -17.02 -4.51 15.07
CA THR A 197 -17.10 -5.83 14.44
C THR A 197 -17.03 -6.94 15.48
N GLN A 198 -16.11 -6.84 16.46
CA GLN A 198 -15.99 -7.79 17.55
C GLN A 198 -17.29 -7.94 18.34
N SER A 199 -17.99 -6.83 18.61
CA SER A 199 -19.24 -6.83 19.38
C SER A 199 -20.40 -7.57 18.70
N LYS A 200 -20.36 -7.71 17.37
CA LYS A 200 -21.36 -8.42 16.56
C LYS A 200 -21.12 -9.93 16.50
N LEU A 201 -19.91 -10.39 16.84
CA LEU A 201 -19.58 -11.81 16.84
C LEU A 201 -20.17 -12.49 18.08
N LYS A 202 -20.89 -13.60 17.85
CA LYS A 202 -21.49 -14.42 18.90
C LYS A 202 -20.47 -15.41 19.49
#